data_f2c1e91669d8770965b93f67228286c1
#
_entry.id   f2c1e91669d8770965b93f67228286c1
#
_cell.length_a   1.000
_cell.length_b   1.000
_cell.length_c   1.000
_cell.angle_alpha   90.00
_cell.angle_beta   90.00
_cell.angle_gamma   90.00
#
_symmetry.space_group_name_H-M   'P 1'
#
loop_
_entity.id
_entity.type
_entity.pdbx_description
1 polymer ?
#
loop_
_entity_poly.entity_id
_entity_poly.type
_entity_poly.pdbx_seq_one_letter_code
_entity_poly.pdbx_strand_id
1 'polypeptide(L)'
;MDFGDGQPKKQLTIPVKILRYLPFIPRIQRLFMTEESVQQMTWHKKGVRYNPDKMVHPSDGESWKNFDRIHRDKANEARNVRIALATDGFNPYGMVAASYSCWPVFVIPPNLPPGVLFQ
;
A
#
# COMPACT_ATOMS: atom_id res chain seq x y z
N MET A 1 -45.18 44.02 9.13
CA MET A 1 -45.37 42.76 8.36
C MET A 1 -43.98 42.17 8.17
N ASP A 2 -43.66 41.18 8.99
CA ASP A 2 -42.35 40.53 8.99
C ASP A 2 -42.51 39.24 8.15
N PHE A 3 -41.94 39.24 6.95
CA PHE A 3 -41.90 38.05 6.10
C PHE A 3 -40.64 37.27 6.50
N GLY A 4 -40.78 36.47 7.53
CA GLY A 4 -39.74 35.51 7.90
C GLY A 4 -39.51 34.49 6.76
N ASP A 5 -38.41 34.66 6.06
CA ASP A 5 -37.93 33.73 5.05
C ASP A 5 -37.49 32.42 5.72
N GLY A 6 -38.44 31.52 5.87
CA GLY A 6 -38.27 30.21 6.48
C GLY A 6 -37.52 29.23 5.57
N GLN A 7 -36.34 29.56 5.11
CA GLN A 7 -35.48 28.61 4.44
C GLN A 7 -35.11 27.50 5.45
N PRO A 8 -35.37 26.23 5.13
CA PRO A 8 -35.00 25.13 6.01
C PRO A 8 -33.47 25.11 6.17
N LYS A 9 -32.97 25.36 7.39
CA LYS A 9 -31.58 25.24 7.69
C LYS A 9 -31.11 23.82 7.34
N LYS A 10 -30.31 23.71 6.28
CA LYS A 10 -29.74 22.46 5.82
C LYS A 10 -28.90 21.89 6.97
N GLN A 11 -29.40 20.86 7.62
CA GLN A 11 -28.71 20.22 8.72
C GLN A 11 -27.45 19.54 8.17
N LEU A 12 -26.27 20.08 8.49
CA LEU A 12 -25.00 19.54 8.05
C LEU A 12 -24.70 18.27 8.86
N THR A 13 -24.86 17.13 8.26
CA THR A 13 -24.49 15.86 8.88
C THR A 13 -22.98 15.69 8.78
N ILE A 14 -22.29 15.73 9.92
CA ILE A 14 -20.83 15.50 9.97
C ILE A 14 -20.61 14.04 10.32
N PRO A 15 -19.82 13.28 9.53
CA PRO A 15 -19.54 11.89 9.83
C PRO A 15 -18.69 11.76 11.11
N VAL A 16 -19.05 10.81 11.96
CA VAL A 16 -18.33 10.54 13.23
C VAL A 16 -16.96 9.93 12.95
N LYS A 17 -16.85 9.13 11.89
CA LYS A 17 -15.59 8.51 11.44
C LYS A 17 -15.48 8.64 9.92
N ILE A 18 -14.29 8.91 9.44
CA ILE A 18 -13.99 9.09 8.03
C ILE A 18 -12.88 8.11 7.63
N LEU A 19 -13.14 7.30 6.61
CA LEU A 19 -12.13 6.53 5.91
C LEU A 19 -11.67 7.32 4.67
N ARG A 20 -10.41 7.75 4.66
CA ARG A 20 -9.80 8.38 3.49
C ARG A 20 -9.17 7.30 2.63
N TYR A 21 -9.75 7.07 1.47
CA TYR A 21 -9.27 6.09 0.51
C TYR A 21 -8.47 6.78 -0.60
N LEU A 22 -7.24 6.32 -0.79
CA LEU A 22 -6.39 6.72 -1.91
C LEU A 22 -6.44 5.61 -2.97
N PRO A 23 -6.90 5.89 -4.21
CA PRO A 23 -7.02 4.88 -5.26
C PRO A 23 -5.70 4.14 -5.47
N PHE A 24 -5.72 2.82 -5.27
CA PHE A 24 -4.53 1.98 -5.30
C PHE A 24 -4.15 1.59 -6.73
N ILE A 25 -5.11 1.16 -7.55
CA ILE A 25 -4.86 0.63 -8.90
C ILE A 25 -4.12 1.64 -9.80
N PRO A 26 -4.53 2.91 -9.92
CA PRO A 26 -3.80 3.88 -10.73
C PRO A 26 -2.35 4.11 -10.26
N ARG A 27 -2.09 3.94 -8.97
CA ARG A 27 -0.74 4.08 -8.40
C ARG A 27 0.15 2.92 -8.79
N ILE A 28 -0.36 1.69 -8.74
CA ILE A 28 0.35 0.50 -9.21
C ILE A 28 0.59 0.56 -10.71
N GLN A 29 -0.39 1.01 -11.49
CA GLN A 29 -0.22 1.16 -12.94
C GLN A 29 0.93 2.09 -13.29
N ARG A 30 1.16 3.17 -12.51
CA ARG A 30 2.30 4.07 -12.73
C ARG A 30 3.65 3.38 -12.60
N LEU A 31 3.76 2.34 -11.77
CA LEU A 31 5.00 1.56 -11.64
C LEU A 31 5.32 0.72 -12.89
N PHE A 32 4.43 0.69 -13.87
CA PHE A 32 4.62 -0.01 -15.16
C PHE A 32 4.66 0.96 -16.35
N MET A 33 4.75 2.27 -16.13
CA MET A 33 4.74 3.26 -17.21
C MET A 33 6.09 3.47 -17.87
N THR A 34 7.19 3.15 -17.19
CA THR A 34 8.55 3.30 -17.72
C THR A 34 9.27 1.98 -17.72
N GLU A 35 10.21 1.79 -18.66
CA GLU A 35 11.01 0.57 -18.73
C GLU A 35 11.82 0.34 -17.44
N GLU A 36 12.39 1.40 -16.89
CA GLU A 36 13.13 1.34 -15.63
C GLU A 36 12.25 0.83 -14.48
N SER A 37 11.05 1.39 -14.32
CA SER A 37 10.11 0.96 -13.28
C SER A 37 9.67 -0.50 -13.49
N VAL A 38 9.47 -0.95 -14.72
CA VAL A 38 9.15 -2.34 -15.03
C VAL A 38 10.29 -3.27 -14.64
N GLN A 39 11.54 -2.88 -14.90
CA GLN A 39 12.71 -3.64 -14.48
C GLN A 39 12.76 -3.77 -12.94
N GLN A 40 12.50 -2.69 -12.22
CA GLN A 40 12.42 -2.70 -10.77
C GLN A 40 11.28 -3.60 -10.26
N MET A 41 10.08 -3.50 -10.84
CA MET A 41 8.92 -4.31 -10.44
C MET A 41 9.09 -5.81 -10.73
N THR A 42 9.95 -6.19 -11.68
CA THR A 42 10.26 -7.58 -12.00
C THR A 42 11.55 -8.09 -11.35
N TRP A 43 12.21 -7.25 -10.56
CA TRP A 43 13.48 -7.57 -9.92
C TRP A 43 13.40 -8.81 -9.00
N HIS A 44 12.32 -9.00 -8.28
CA HIS A 44 12.10 -10.16 -7.39
C HIS A 44 12.34 -11.49 -8.10
N LYS A 45 12.10 -11.56 -9.41
CA LYS A 45 12.30 -12.77 -10.23
C LYS A 45 13.63 -12.78 -11.00
N LYS A 46 14.09 -11.61 -11.44
CA LYS A 46 15.25 -11.47 -12.34
C LYS A 46 16.49 -10.90 -11.64
N GLY A 47 16.33 -10.33 -10.45
CA GLY A 47 17.40 -9.66 -9.74
C GLY A 47 18.52 -10.60 -9.30
N VAL A 48 19.76 -10.10 -9.40
CA VAL A 48 20.94 -10.84 -8.98
C VAL A 48 21.02 -10.94 -7.46
N ARG A 49 21.27 -12.13 -6.95
CA ARG A 49 21.53 -12.40 -5.54
C ARG A 49 23.03 -12.56 -5.35
N TYR A 50 23.67 -11.56 -4.73
CA TYR A 50 25.12 -11.59 -4.48
C TYR A 50 25.53 -12.64 -3.44
N ASN A 51 24.64 -12.99 -2.54
CA ASN A 51 24.87 -14.02 -1.54
C ASN A 51 23.59 -14.86 -1.38
N PRO A 52 23.59 -16.10 -1.88
CA PRO A 52 22.41 -16.98 -1.82
C PRO A 52 22.03 -17.41 -0.40
N ASP A 53 22.97 -17.31 0.55
CA ASP A 53 22.74 -17.68 1.95
C ASP A 53 22.11 -16.55 2.77
N LYS A 54 21.97 -15.36 2.19
CA LYS A 54 21.36 -14.21 2.87
C LYS A 54 20.00 -13.90 2.28
N MET A 55 19.02 -13.77 3.15
CA MET A 55 17.72 -13.24 2.80
C MET A 55 17.78 -11.70 2.77
N VAL A 56 17.71 -11.12 1.59
CA VAL A 56 17.76 -9.65 1.37
C VAL A 56 16.46 -9.10 0.83
N HIS A 57 15.55 -9.97 0.43
CA HIS A 57 14.28 -9.60 -0.17
C HIS A 57 13.17 -10.57 0.27
N PRO A 58 11.90 -10.13 0.37
CA PRO A 58 10.78 -11.01 0.71
C PRO A 58 10.65 -12.25 -0.18
N SER A 59 11.07 -12.18 -1.45
CA SER A 59 11.06 -13.32 -2.37
C SER A 59 12.08 -14.43 -2.01
N ASP A 60 13.02 -14.14 -1.13
CA ASP A 60 13.98 -15.15 -0.65
C ASP A 60 13.36 -16.01 0.46
N GLY A 61 12.25 -15.55 1.04
CA GLY A 61 11.55 -16.22 2.13
C GLY A 61 10.71 -17.41 1.68
N GLU A 62 10.55 -18.38 2.59
CA GLU A 62 9.82 -19.62 2.31
C GLU A 62 8.35 -19.40 1.98
N SER A 63 7.70 -18.41 2.59
CA SER A 63 6.30 -18.08 2.28
C SER A 63 6.11 -17.68 0.82
N TRP A 64 7.05 -16.90 0.27
CA TRP A 64 7.01 -16.52 -1.15
C TRP A 64 7.22 -17.70 -2.06
N LYS A 65 8.22 -18.52 -1.78
CA LYS A 65 8.54 -19.73 -2.54
C LYS A 65 7.40 -20.75 -2.51
N ASN A 66 6.75 -20.89 -1.36
CA ASN A 66 5.59 -21.76 -1.21
C ASN A 66 4.39 -21.27 -2.05
N PHE A 67 4.13 -19.98 -2.04
CA PHE A 67 3.11 -19.40 -2.91
C PHE A 67 3.39 -19.68 -4.38
N ASP A 68 4.63 -19.48 -4.84
CA ASP A 68 5.04 -19.75 -6.22
C ASP A 68 4.88 -21.22 -6.62
N ARG A 69 5.13 -22.12 -5.69
CA ARG A 69 4.95 -23.56 -5.92
C ARG A 69 3.49 -23.96 -6.10
N ILE A 70 2.58 -23.36 -5.30
CA ILE A 70 1.16 -23.65 -5.31
C ILE A 70 0.47 -22.94 -6.50
N HIS A 71 0.82 -21.69 -6.76
CA HIS A 71 0.19 -20.83 -7.75
C HIS A 71 1.14 -20.52 -8.93
N ARG A 72 1.55 -21.57 -9.64
CA ARG A 72 2.52 -21.46 -10.74
C ARG A 72 2.06 -20.55 -11.88
N ASP A 73 0.77 -20.56 -12.17
CA ASP A 73 0.15 -19.68 -13.17
C ASP A 73 0.38 -18.19 -12.83
N LYS A 74 0.27 -17.83 -11.55
CA LYS A 74 0.52 -16.48 -11.06
C LYS A 74 2.02 -16.17 -10.98
N ALA A 75 2.81 -17.14 -10.56
CA ALA A 75 4.25 -16.98 -10.40
C ALA A 75 5.00 -16.84 -11.72
N ASN A 76 4.49 -17.42 -12.80
CA ASN A 76 5.14 -17.37 -14.11
C ASN A 76 5.15 -15.97 -14.72
N GLU A 77 4.16 -15.14 -14.42
CA GLU A 77 4.14 -13.74 -14.86
C GLU A 77 4.85 -12.84 -13.83
N ALA A 78 6.05 -12.38 -14.15
CA ALA A 78 6.87 -11.55 -13.27
C ALA A 78 6.24 -10.18 -12.96
N ARG A 79 5.31 -9.70 -13.78
CA ARG A 79 4.60 -8.42 -13.60
C ARG A 79 3.41 -8.53 -12.64
N ASN A 80 3.05 -9.73 -12.22
CA ASN A 80 2.03 -9.89 -11.20
C ASN A 80 2.50 -9.25 -9.90
N VAL A 81 1.72 -8.28 -9.44
CA VAL A 81 2.05 -7.51 -8.24
C VAL A 81 1.61 -8.27 -7.00
N ARG A 82 2.52 -8.49 -6.10
CA ARG A 82 2.21 -8.91 -4.72
C ARG A 82 2.00 -7.70 -3.86
N ILE A 83 1.22 -7.88 -2.82
CA ILE A 83 0.85 -6.80 -1.92
C ILE A 83 1.11 -7.26 -0.49
N ALA A 84 1.87 -6.45 0.24
CA ALA A 84 1.93 -6.52 1.69
C ALA A 84 1.09 -5.40 2.28
N LEU A 85 0.39 -5.72 3.36
CA LEU A 85 -0.41 -4.76 4.12
C LEU A 85 0.23 -4.54 5.49
N ALA A 86 0.38 -3.29 5.88
CA ALA A 86 0.78 -2.92 7.22
C ALA A 86 -0.19 -1.89 7.78
N THR A 87 -0.54 -2.03 9.05
CA THR A 87 -1.38 -1.06 9.76
C THR A 87 -0.94 -0.97 11.20
N ASP A 88 -0.95 0.25 11.73
CA ASP A 88 -0.66 0.49 13.13
C ASP A 88 -1.40 1.74 13.60
N GLY A 89 -1.80 1.75 14.88
CA GLY A 89 -2.49 2.88 15.47
C GLY A 89 -1.51 3.87 16.09
N PHE A 90 -1.64 5.14 15.75
CA PHE A 90 -0.87 6.18 16.39
C PHE A 90 -1.71 7.44 16.67
N ASN A 91 -1.27 8.24 17.63
CA ASN A 91 -1.85 9.54 17.90
C ASN A 91 -1.00 10.64 17.23
N PRO A 92 -1.50 11.31 16.17
CA PRO A 92 -0.74 12.33 15.46
C PRO A 92 -0.54 13.64 16.28
N TYR A 93 -1.28 13.80 17.36
CA TYR A 93 -1.23 15.02 18.19
C TYR A 93 -0.35 14.90 19.43
N GLY A 94 0.30 13.75 19.62
CA GLY A 94 1.14 13.49 20.79
C GLY A 94 0.35 13.30 22.10
N MET A 95 1.07 13.26 23.22
CA MET A 95 0.48 12.93 24.55
C MET A 95 -0.33 14.08 25.17
N VAL A 96 -0.26 15.28 24.63
CA VAL A 96 -0.85 16.50 25.25
C VAL A 96 -2.24 16.82 24.71
N ALA A 97 -2.65 16.24 23.61
CA ALA A 97 -3.94 16.50 22.97
C ALA A 97 -4.94 15.37 23.21
N ALA A 98 -6.21 15.65 22.93
CA ALA A 98 -7.32 14.72 23.07
C ALA A 98 -6.99 13.31 22.56
N SER A 99 -7.55 12.30 23.22
CA SER A 99 -7.43 10.88 22.82
C SER A 99 -7.95 10.66 21.40
N TYR A 100 -7.04 10.75 20.41
CA TYR A 100 -7.33 10.49 19.01
C TYR A 100 -6.40 9.38 18.50
N SER A 101 -6.95 8.39 17.86
CA SER A 101 -6.17 7.31 17.24
C SER A 101 -6.43 7.28 15.74
N CYS A 102 -5.34 7.36 14.98
CA CYS A 102 -5.33 7.21 13.54
C CYS A 102 -4.77 5.81 13.19
N TRP A 103 -5.45 5.09 12.30
CA TRP A 103 -5.07 3.75 11.84
C TRP A 103 -4.83 3.77 10.33
N PRO A 104 -3.67 4.23 9.86
CA PRO A 104 -3.34 4.15 8.45
C PRO A 104 -3.14 2.70 8.02
N VAL A 105 -3.56 2.39 6.80
CA VAL A 105 -3.27 1.12 6.13
C VAL A 105 -2.30 1.41 5.00
N PHE A 106 -1.10 0.84 5.10
CA PHE A 106 -0.07 0.92 4.07
C PHE A 106 -0.17 -0.28 3.15
N VAL A 107 -0.14 -0.01 1.86
CA VAL A 107 -0.10 -1.04 0.82
C VAL A 107 1.26 -0.96 0.14
N ILE A 108 2.04 -2.00 0.25
CA ILE A 108 3.44 -2.05 -0.19
C ILE A 108 3.55 -3.12 -1.27
N PRO A 109 4.10 -2.80 -2.48
CA PRO A 109 4.42 -3.79 -3.50
C PRO A 109 5.82 -4.37 -3.26
N PRO A 110 5.98 -5.53 -2.60
CA PRO A 110 7.29 -6.12 -2.31
C PRO A 110 7.98 -6.73 -3.54
N ASN A 111 7.52 -6.42 -4.73
CA ASN A 111 8.19 -6.77 -5.99
C ASN A 111 9.48 -5.96 -6.20
N LEU A 112 9.51 -4.74 -5.67
CA LEU A 112 10.60 -3.76 -5.86
C LEU A 112 11.91 -4.22 -5.20
N PRO A 113 13.07 -3.82 -5.74
CA PRO A 113 14.35 -4.14 -5.14
C PRO A 113 14.51 -3.54 -3.73
N PRO A 114 15.35 -4.13 -2.87
CA PRO A 114 15.49 -3.72 -1.46
C PRO A 114 15.79 -2.23 -1.27
N GLY A 115 16.61 -1.63 -2.13
CA GLY A 115 16.98 -0.22 -2.04
C GLY A 115 15.84 0.76 -2.40
N VAL A 116 14.77 0.30 -3.02
CA VAL A 116 13.62 1.13 -3.43
C VAL A 116 12.43 0.92 -2.49
N LEU A 117 12.31 -0.26 -1.87
CA LEU A 117 11.20 -0.59 -0.96
C LEU A 117 11.15 0.27 0.30
N PHE A 118 12.29 0.82 0.74
CA PHE A 118 12.45 1.47 2.03
C PHE A 118 12.99 2.92 1.93
N GLN A 119 12.82 3.57 0.79
CA GLN A 119 13.12 5.00 0.61
C GLN A 119 11.91 5.88 0.87
#